data_3c6fad57c2fb223f2f5ae75100c8d5f7
#
_entry.id   3c6fad57c2fb223f2f5ae75100c8d5f7
#
_cell.length_a   1.000
_cell.length_b   1.000
_cell.length_c   1.000
_cell.angle_alpha   90.00
_cell.angle_beta   90.00
_cell.angle_gamma   90.00
#
_symmetry.space_group_name_H-M   'P 1'
#
loop_
_entity.id
_entity.type
_entity.pdbx_description
1 polymer ?
#
loop_
_entity_poly.entity_id
_entity_poly.type
_entity_poly.pdbx_seq_one_letter_code
_entity_poly.pdbx_strand_id
1 'polypeptide(L)'
;MKAIIQANSRTYTIYIDQPLDISIPFRASKENVNAWYLPPPKIYPAKVKEWTGSVKQGAAVNFNTIEFNTHAHGTHTECVGHITKELHTINACLTQFLFVACEQSSIRIPVEINLLLVQRL
;
A
#
# COMPACT_ATOMS: atom_id res chain seq x y z
N MET A 1 14.93 13.19 -11.92
CA MET A 1 16.09 13.30 -10.98
C MET A 1 16.77 11.95 -10.88
N LYS A 2 18.10 11.90 -10.97
CA LYS A 2 18.89 10.67 -10.95
C LYS A 2 19.69 10.58 -9.64
N ALA A 3 19.67 9.43 -8.98
CA ALA A 3 20.52 9.11 -7.83
C ALA A 3 21.37 7.86 -8.13
N ILE A 4 22.53 7.81 -7.52
CA ILE A 4 23.43 6.64 -7.57
C ILE A 4 23.60 6.16 -6.12
N ILE A 5 23.27 4.90 -5.87
CA ILE A 5 23.46 4.28 -4.56
C ILE A 5 24.37 3.06 -4.67
N GLN A 6 25.11 2.81 -3.60
CA GLN A 6 25.93 1.61 -3.45
C GLN A 6 25.31 0.73 -2.36
N ALA A 7 25.00 -0.50 -2.70
CA ALA A 7 24.48 -1.48 -1.76
C ALA A 7 24.97 -2.89 -2.14
N ASN A 8 25.34 -3.69 -1.15
CA ASN A 8 25.79 -5.07 -1.35
C ASN A 8 26.87 -5.22 -2.43
N SER A 9 27.89 -4.34 -2.41
CA SER A 9 29.00 -4.29 -3.37
C SER A 9 28.58 -4.02 -4.83
N ARG A 10 27.37 -3.51 -5.05
CA ARG A 10 26.85 -3.13 -6.36
C ARG A 10 26.47 -1.66 -6.38
N THR A 11 26.54 -1.07 -7.57
CA THR A 11 26.11 0.31 -7.83
C THR A 11 24.80 0.29 -8.59
N TYR A 12 23.79 1.03 -8.08
CA TYR A 12 22.48 1.15 -8.69
C TYR A 12 22.24 2.57 -9.13
N THR A 13 21.66 2.75 -10.30
CA THR A 13 21.15 4.03 -10.77
C THR A 13 19.64 4.05 -10.59
N ILE A 14 19.15 5.09 -9.91
CA ILE A 14 17.72 5.27 -9.62
C ILE A 14 17.20 6.52 -10.31
N TYR A 15 16.08 6.43 -10.99
CA TYR A 15 15.35 7.54 -11.57
C TYR A 15 14.18 7.88 -10.64
N ILE A 16 14.37 8.84 -9.74
CA ILE A 16 13.40 9.20 -8.69
C ILE A 16 12.10 9.79 -9.25
N ASP A 17 12.18 10.37 -10.44
CA ASP A 17 11.06 10.93 -11.20
C ASP A 17 10.32 9.91 -12.09
N GLN A 18 10.72 8.65 -12.03
CA GLN A 18 10.13 7.54 -12.77
C GLN A 18 9.81 6.36 -11.82
N PRO A 19 8.97 6.57 -10.80
CA PRO A 19 8.62 5.48 -9.89
C PRO A 19 7.81 4.42 -10.63
N LEU A 20 8.06 3.16 -10.30
CA LEU A 20 7.25 2.05 -10.78
C LEU A 20 6.14 1.79 -9.75
N ASP A 21 4.89 1.88 -10.18
CA ASP A 21 3.76 1.52 -9.35
C ASP A 21 3.52 0.00 -9.46
N ILE A 22 3.80 -0.70 -8.37
CA ILE A 22 3.58 -2.14 -8.23
C ILE A 22 2.31 -2.44 -7.42
N SER A 23 1.55 -1.41 -7.05
CA SER A 23 0.35 -1.57 -6.26
C SER A 23 -0.85 -2.01 -7.10
N ILE A 24 -1.76 -2.76 -6.49
CA ILE A 24 -3.07 -3.06 -7.06
C ILE A 24 -4.00 -1.88 -6.77
N PRO A 25 -4.66 -1.28 -7.78
CA PRO A 25 -5.60 -0.19 -7.53
C PRO A 25 -6.71 -0.59 -6.57
N PHE A 26 -6.95 0.23 -5.55
CA PHE A 26 -8.01 0.03 -4.58
C PHE A 26 -9.34 0.60 -5.08
N ARG A 27 -10.40 -0.21 -5.06
CA ARG A 27 -11.74 0.16 -5.53
C ARG A 27 -12.81 -0.28 -4.55
N ALA A 28 -13.76 0.59 -4.24
CA ALA A 28 -14.94 0.26 -3.45
C ALA A 28 -15.99 -0.47 -4.30
N SER A 29 -15.64 -1.64 -4.82
CA SER A 29 -16.53 -2.42 -5.68
C SER A 29 -16.26 -3.93 -5.57
N LYS A 30 -17.15 -4.73 -6.14
CA LYS A 30 -16.99 -6.19 -6.22
C LYS A 30 -15.84 -6.61 -7.16
N GLU A 31 -15.36 -5.70 -7.99
CA GLU A 31 -14.24 -5.92 -8.91
C GLU A 31 -12.87 -5.71 -8.23
N ASN A 32 -12.86 -5.19 -7.00
CA ASN A 32 -11.64 -5.11 -6.23
C ASN A 32 -11.10 -6.51 -5.96
N VAL A 33 -9.75 -6.65 -5.95
CA VAL A 33 -9.14 -7.89 -5.49
C VAL A 33 -9.69 -8.23 -4.10
N ASN A 34 -10.05 -9.47 -3.89
CA ASN A 34 -10.60 -9.93 -2.62
C ASN A 34 -10.11 -11.35 -2.31
N ALA A 35 -9.52 -11.51 -1.15
CA ALA A 35 -9.10 -12.80 -0.61
C ALA A 35 -10.00 -13.22 0.55
N TRP A 36 -9.96 -14.51 0.90
CA TRP A 36 -10.62 -15.06 2.09
C TRP A 36 -12.14 -14.86 2.15
N TYR A 37 -12.80 -14.65 1.00
CA TYR A 37 -14.26 -14.50 0.91
C TYR A 37 -14.84 -13.36 1.75
N LEU A 38 -14.05 -12.34 2.06
CA LEU A 38 -14.51 -11.15 2.79
C LEU A 38 -15.44 -10.30 1.92
N PRO A 39 -16.33 -9.49 2.53
CA PRO A 39 -17.11 -8.50 1.78
C PRO A 39 -16.18 -7.50 1.07
N PRO A 40 -16.59 -6.94 -0.08
CA PRO A 40 -15.81 -5.91 -0.76
C PRO A 40 -15.51 -4.72 0.13
N PRO A 41 -14.40 -4.01 -0.10
CA PRO A 41 -14.11 -2.78 0.62
C PRO A 41 -15.17 -1.71 0.33
N LYS A 42 -15.32 -0.75 1.25
CA LYS A 42 -16.31 0.33 1.12
C LYS A 42 -15.64 1.69 1.24
N ILE A 43 -16.13 2.64 0.46
CA ILE A 43 -15.80 4.06 0.57
C ILE A 43 -17.13 4.81 0.59
N TYR A 44 -17.38 5.56 1.65
CA TYR A 44 -18.61 6.31 1.80
C TYR A 44 -18.40 7.58 2.63
N PRO A 45 -19.25 8.64 2.47
CA PRO A 45 -19.13 9.84 3.26
C PRO A 45 -19.24 9.53 4.75
N ALA A 46 -18.32 10.05 5.55
CA ALA A 46 -18.36 9.93 7.01
C ALA A 46 -19.61 10.65 7.54
N LYS A 47 -20.22 10.08 8.59
CA LYS A 47 -21.38 10.64 9.26
C LYS A 47 -21.09 10.85 10.72
N VAL A 48 -21.41 12.06 11.22
CA VAL A 48 -21.29 12.42 12.64
C VAL A 48 -22.56 13.17 13.02
N LYS A 49 -23.45 12.53 13.78
CA LYS A 49 -24.80 13.05 14.09
C LYS A 49 -25.53 13.39 12.78
N GLU A 50 -25.98 14.63 12.63
CA GLU A 50 -26.67 15.12 11.43
C GLU A 50 -25.74 15.54 10.29
N TRP A 51 -24.44 15.61 10.55
CA TRP A 51 -23.46 15.99 9.53
C TRP A 51 -23.04 14.81 8.67
N THR A 52 -23.00 15.02 7.34
CA THR A 52 -22.49 14.06 6.37
C THR A 52 -21.38 14.71 5.56
N GLY A 53 -20.19 14.09 5.50
CA GLY A 53 -19.00 14.58 4.80
C GLY A 53 -19.10 14.51 3.28
N SER A 54 -20.07 15.22 2.70
CA SER A 54 -20.32 15.23 1.26
C SER A 54 -20.71 16.62 0.80
N VAL A 55 -19.91 17.22 -0.06
CA VAL A 55 -20.23 18.53 -0.69
C VAL A 55 -21.55 18.45 -1.46
N LYS A 56 -21.83 17.32 -2.09
CA LYS A 56 -23.12 17.08 -2.78
C LYS A 56 -24.31 17.14 -1.84
N GLN A 57 -24.11 16.90 -0.54
CA GLN A 57 -25.14 16.94 0.51
C GLN A 57 -25.03 18.18 1.40
N GLY A 58 -24.32 19.21 0.94
CA GLY A 58 -24.25 20.51 1.63
C GLY A 58 -23.07 20.66 2.62
N ALA A 59 -22.16 19.71 2.73
CA ALA A 59 -20.95 19.89 3.53
C ALA A 59 -19.94 20.80 2.83
N ALA A 60 -19.06 21.45 3.59
CA ALA A 60 -17.97 22.25 3.04
C ALA A 60 -16.88 21.41 2.37
N VAL A 61 -16.75 20.12 2.72
CA VAL A 61 -15.71 19.21 2.23
C VAL A 61 -16.25 17.81 1.98
N ASN A 62 -15.60 17.07 1.10
CA ASN A 62 -15.78 15.62 1.01
C ASN A 62 -14.87 14.95 2.03
N PHE A 63 -15.45 14.17 2.92
CA PHE A 63 -14.76 13.47 4.00
C PHE A 63 -15.25 12.04 4.07
N ASN A 64 -14.46 11.09 3.60
CA ASN A 64 -14.88 9.70 3.47
C ASN A 64 -14.32 8.81 4.57
N THR A 65 -15.13 7.83 4.96
CA THR A 65 -14.70 6.64 5.69
C THR A 65 -14.31 5.56 4.69
N ILE A 66 -13.24 4.82 4.99
CA ILE A 66 -12.79 3.67 4.23
C ILE A 66 -12.84 2.46 5.14
N GLU A 67 -13.60 1.44 4.75
CA GLU A 67 -13.59 0.12 5.39
C GLU A 67 -12.89 -0.86 4.46
N PHE A 68 -11.78 -1.42 4.91
CA PHE A 68 -11.04 -2.42 4.14
C PHE A 68 -10.26 -3.36 5.07
N ASN A 69 -9.87 -4.51 4.53
CA ASN A 69 -8.94 -5.42 5.17
C ASN A 69 -7.63 -5.44 4.35
N THR A 70 -6.51 -5.13 5.00
CA THR A 70 -5.20 -5.03 4.33
C THR A 70 -4.80 -6.33 3.65
N HIS A 71 -5.02 -7.48 4.30
CA HIS A 71 -4.64 -8.79 3.79
C HIS A 71 -5.55 -9.31 2.67
N ALA A 72 -6.74 -8.73 2.50
CA ALA A 72 -7.71 -9.21 1.53
C ALA A 72 -7.88 -8.31 0.31
N HIS A 73 -7.66 -7.00 0.44
CA HIS A 73 -8.18 -6.05 -0.53
C HIS A 73 -7.13 -5.32 -1.36
N GLY A 74 -5.85 -5.53 -1.13
CA GLY A 74 -4.84 -4.82 -1.91
C GLY A 74 -3.40 -5.15 -1.55
N THR A 75 -2.50 -4.52 -2.24
CA THR A 75 -1.06 -4.58 -1.96
C THR A 75 -0.80 -3.96 -0.59
N HIS A 76 -0.08 -4.68 0.26
CA HIS A 76 0.22 -4.25 1.62
C HIS A 76 1.59 -4.74 2.06
N THR A 77 2.10 -4.13 3.12
CA THR A 77 3.31 -4.57 3.81
C THR A 77 2.90 -5.17 5.14
N GLU A 78 3.51 -6.29 5.48
CA GLU A 78 3.25 -6.97 6.75
C GLU A 78 4.54 -7.32 7.47
N CYS A 79 4.43 -7.64 8.75
CA CYS A 79 5.54 -8.08 9.58
C CYS A 79 5.24 -9.43 10.25
N VAL A 80 6.20 -9.94 11.01
CA VAL A 80 6.06 -11.20 11.73
C VAL A 80 4.84 -11.26 12.65
N GLY A 81 4.31 -10.12 13.09
CA GLY A 81 3.08 -10.02 13.88
C GLY A 81 1.85 -10.64 13.21
N HIS A 82 1.89 -10.84 11.88
CA HIS A 82 0.83 -11.55 11.17
C HIS A 82 0.70 -13.04 11.57
N ILE A 83 1.78 -13.66 12.02
CA ILE A 83 1.85 -15.12 12.32
C ILE A 83 2.29 -15.44 13.75
N THR A 84 2.60 -14.45 14.58
CA THR A 84 3.04 -14.65 15.97
C THR A 84 1.91 -14.38 16.96
N LYS A 85 2.00 -14.99 18.14
CA LYS A 85 1.08 -14.70 19.25
C LYS A 85 1.36 -13.34 19.90
N GLU A 86 2.64 -12.97 19.93
CA GLU A 86 3.09 -11.68 20.46
C GLU A 86 2.74 -10.56 19.48
N LEU A 87 2.36 -9.41 20.04
CA LEU A 87 2.04 -8.22 19.23
C LEU A 87 3.32 -7.61 18.66
N HIS A 88 3.45 -7.67 17.36
CA HIS A 88 4.46 -6.95 16.59
C HIS A 88 3.76 -6.01 15.60
N THR A 89 4.09 -4.74 15.63
CA THR A 89 3.53 -3.76 14.69
C THR A 89 4.47 -3.51 13.53
N ILE A 90 3.93 -3.23 12.35
CA ILE A 90 4.73 -2.90 11.17
C ILE A 90 5.62 -1.68 11.42
N ASN A 91 5.13 -0.70 12.19
CA ASN A 91 5.90 0.50 12.53
C ASN A 91 7.14 0.22 13.39
N ALA A 92 7.08 -0.81 14.26
CA ALA A 92 8.22 -1.23 15.06
C ALA A 92 9.19 -2.11 14.27
N CYS A 93 8.68 -2.94 13.36
CA CYS A 93 9.49 -3.88 12.57
C CYS A 93 10.16 -3.20 11.37
N LEU A 94 9.45 -2.34 10.66
CA LEU A 94 9.95 -1.64 9.48
C LEU A 94 10.63 -0.34 9.88
N THR A 95 11.93 -0.40 10.19
CA THR A 95 12.74 0.74 10.62
C THR A 95 13.51 1.40 9.47
N GLN A 96 13.55 0.75 8.32
CA GLN A 96 14.27 1.20 7.13
C GLN A 96 13.26 1.57 6.03
N PHE A 97 13.45 2.71 5.36
CA PHE A 97 12.53 3.22 4.34
C PHE A 97 12.96 2.91 2.91
N LEU A 98 14.24 2.70 2.71
CA LEU A 98 14.82 2.42 1.41
C LEU A 98 15.56 1.10 1.47
N PHE A 99 15.24 0.20 0.58
CA PHE A 99 15.95 -1.08 0.43
C PHE A 99 15.90 -1.52 -1.03
N VAL A 100 16.90 -2.28 -1.43
CA VAL A 100 16.91 -2.93 -2.73
C VAL A 100 16.07 -4.19 -2.62
N ALA A 101 15.00 -4.26 -3.40
CA ALA A 101 14.12 -5.42 -3.46
C ALA A 101 14.18 -6.04 -4.86
N CYS A 102 13.96 -7.33 -4.91
CA CYS A 102 13.75 -8.06 -6.15
C CYS A 102 12.29 -8.52 -6.18
N GLU A 103 11.57 -8.14 -7.22
CA GLU A 103 10.23 -8.69 -7.45
C GLU A 103 10.36 -10.11 -7.99
N GLN A 104 9.77 -11.07 -7.29
CA GLN A 104 9.64 -12.44 -7.78
C GLN A 104 8.23 -12.62 -8.34
N SER A 105 8.11 -12.50 -9.66
CA SER A 105 6.87 -12.81 -10.37
C SER A 105 6.82 -14.30 -10.73
N SER A 106 5.64 -14.91 -10.63
CA SER A 106 5.37 -16.25 -11.17
C SER A 106 5.42 -16.31 -12.70
N ILE A 107 5.39 -15.15 -13.36
CA ILE A 107 5.61 -14.98 -14.79
C ILE A 107 7.10 -14.65 -14.95
N ARG A 108 7.84 -15.39 -15.79
CA ARG A 108 9.24 -15.10 -16.11
C ARG A 108 9.35 -13.77 -16.87
N ILE A 109 9.36 -12.67 -16.15
CA ILE A 109 9.74 -11.36 -16.65
C ILE A 109 11.23 -11.19 -16.30
N PRO A 110 12.07 -10.60 -17.17
CA PRO A 110 13.43 -10.24 -16.81
C PRO A 110 13.42 -9.47 -15.48
N VAL A 111 14.22 -9.91 -14.52
CA VAL A 111 14.28 -9.31 -13.19
C VAL A 111 14.84 -7.89 -13.34
N GLU A 112 13.96 -6.89 -13.33
CA GLU A 112 14.35 -5.51 -13.08
C GLU A 112 14.46 -5.31 -11.57
N ILE A 113 15.60 -4.80 -11.13
CA ILE A 113 15.81 -4.48 -9.72
C ILE A 113 15.12 -3.14 -9.46
N ASN A 114 14.02 -3.19 -8.74
CA ASN A 114 13.24 -2.01 -8.39
C ASN A 114 13.56 -1.56 -6.97
N LEU A 115 13.66 -0.25 -6.78
CA LEU A 115 13.74 0.35 -5.45
C LEU A 115 12.31 0.55 -4.93
N LEU A 116 11.94 -0.21 -3.91
CA LEU A 116 10.64 -0.03 -3.27
C LEU A 116 10.73 1.10 -2.25
N LEU A 117 9.98 2.17 -2.48
CA LEU A 117 9.78 3.24 -1.50
C LEU A 117 8.57 2.89 -0.65
N VAL A 118 8.78 2.58 0.62
CA VAL A 118 7.69 2.35 1.57
C VAL A 118 7.39 3.66 2.28
N GLN A 119 6.21 4.24 2.03
CA GLN A 119 5.71 5.36 2.83
C GLN A 119 5.03 4.82 4.09
N ARG A 120 5.40 5.36 5.24
CA ARG A 120 4.57 5.25 6.45
C ARG A 120 3.42 6.26 6.34
N LEU A 121 2.22 5.78 6.50
CA LEU A 121 1.06 6.62 6.78
C LEU A 121 1.03 6.98 8.26
#